data_72fd71fb2267bbed652b8f8c7be60977
#
_entry.id   72fd71fb2267bbed652b8f8c7be60977
#
_cell.length_a   1.000
_cell.length_b   1.000
_cell.length_c   1.000
_cell.angle_alpha   90.00
_cell.angle_beta   90.00
_cell.angle_gamma   90.00
#
_symmetry.space_group_name_H-M   'P 1'
#
loop_
_entity.id
_entity.type
_entity.pdbx_description
1 polymer ?
#
loop_
_entity_poly.entity_id
_entity_poly.type
_entity_poly.pdbx_seq_one_letter_code
_entity_poly.pdbx_strand_id
1 'polypeptide(L)'
;MQRSLVGSEMCIRDRYSFIHGDTVMGFESIFCFIFTHLWDLFQIFGNGSFIEEVPPLSQTLLNIIIFIGIVFGSYLELFDKLAHFDDFMHLLSGFVCAAFGFDFARIIQRKKGPCAVTLAAIFGLMFAVTIAAGWEFYEFLMDTLHGTNLQLAKAGPETAMFDLAKYHGEYGYIGLVDTMTDMMMNVVGGIVGMIFMIVLRTKGNKKPAAKAKK
;
A
#
# COMPACT_ATOMS: atom_id res chain seq x y z
N MET A 1 14.30 -10.30 14.76
CA MET A 1 13.86 -9.85 16.11
C MET A 1 12.74 -8.80 16.05
N GLN A 2 12.73 -7.82 15.14
CA GLN A 2 11.61 -6.86 15.01
C GLN A 2 10.29 -7.50 14.50
N ARG A 3 10.35 -8.50 13.61
CA ARG A 3 9.15 -9.17 13.07
C ARG A 3 8.34 -9.94 14.11
N SER A 4 8.97 -10.49 15.15
CA SER A 4 8.27 -11.26 16.19
C SER A 4 7.50 -10.38 17.17
N LEU A 5 7.94 -9.15 17.40
CA LEU A 5 7.26 -8.20 18.28
C LEU A 5 5.94 -7.69 17.67
N VAL A 6 5.98 -7.33 16.38
CA VAL A 6 4.78 -6.89 15.64
C VAL A 6 3.74 -8.02 15.58
N GLY A 7 4.16 -9.25 15.31
CA GLY A 7 3.25 -10.40 15.26
C GLY A 7 2.59 -10.73 16.60
N SER A 8 3.30 -10.61 17.72
CA SER A 8 2.73 -10.92 19.05
C SER A 8 1.73 -9.87 19.53
N GLU A 9 2.01 -8.59 19.31
CA GLU A 9 1.09 -7.51 19.66
C GLU A 9 -0.20 -7.58 18.84
N MET A 10 -0.10 -7.93 17.56
CA MET A 10 -1.26 -8.09 16.68
C MET A 10 -2.15 -9.26 17.11
N CYS A 11 -1.59 -10.42 17.47
CA CYS A 11 -2.39 -11.54 17.97
C CYS A 11 -3.15 -11.23 19.26
N ILE A 12 -2.60 -10.40 20.14
CA ILE A 12 -3.28 -9.97 21.36
C ILE A 12 -4.47 -9.07 21.00
N ARG A 13 -4.32 -8.22 20.01
CA ARG A 13 -5.35 -7.28 19.57
C ARG A 13 -6.48 -7.92 18.79
N ASP A 14 -6.20 -8.89 17.94
CA ASP A 14 -7.23 -9.67 17.25
C ASP A 14 -8.22 -10.24 18.25
N ARG A 15 -7.72 -10.86 19.32
CA ARG A 15 -8.56 -11.39 20.38
C ARG A 15 -9.33 -10.30 21.12
N TYR A 16 -8.70 -9.16 21.40
CA TYR A 16 -9.34 -8.05 22.08
C TYR A 16 -10.48 -7.46 21.24
N SER A 17 -10.24 -7.20 19.96
CA SER A 17 -11.23 -6.63 19.04
C SER A 17 -12.43 -7.54 18.85
N PHE A 18 -12.23 -8.84 18.62
CA PHE A 18 -13.33 -9.80 18.51
C PHE A 18 -14.13 -9.96 19.82
N ILE A 19 -13.47 -9.92 20.99
CA ILE A 19 -14.16 -9.99 22.29
C ILE A 19 -15.02 -8.74 22.52
N HIS A 20 -14.60 -7.58 22.04
CA HIS A 20 -15.32 -6.31 22.18
C HIS A 20 -16.29 -6.00 21.04
N GLY A 21 -16.42 -6.92 20.08
CA GLY A 21 -17.37 -6.81 18.96
C GLY A 21 -16.92 -5.92 17.82
N ASP A 22 -15.67 -5.46 17.83
CA ASP A 22 -15.07 -4.73 16.70
C ASP A 22 -14.53 -5.73 15.66
N THR A 23 -15.44 -6.21 14.82
CA THR A 23 -15.12 -7.21 13.79
C THR A 23 -14.23 -6.64 12.69
N VAL A 24 -14.37 -5.36 12.33
CA VAL A 24 -13.59 -4.72 11.26
C VAL A 24 -12.12 -4.67 11.66
N MET A 25 -11.82 -4.11 12.83
CA MET A 25 -10.46 -4.07 13.37
C MET A 25 -9.86 -5.47 13.57
N GLY A 26 -10.69 -6.46 13.95
CA GLY A 26 -10.27 -7.85 14.03
C GLY A 26 -9.80 -8.41 12.68
N PHE A 27 -10.53 -8.15 11.60
CA PHE A 27 -10.15 -8.58 10.25
C PHE A 27 -8.93 -7.82 9.73
N GLU A 28 -8.82 -6.52 9.94
CA GLU A 28 -7.65 -5.72 9.57
C GLU A 28 -6.37 -6.24 10.25
N SER A 29 -6.46 -6.59 11.53
CA SER A 29 -5.35 -7.16 12.27
C SER A 29 -4.91 -8.52 11.72
N ILE A 30 -5.86 -9.41 11.37
CA ILE A 30 -5.57 -10.70 10.71
C ILE A 30 -4.91 -10.46 9.34
N PHE A 31 -5.45 -9.53 8.57
CA PHE A 31 -4.89 -9.15 7.26
C PHE A 31 -3.43 -8.69 7.40
N CYS A 32 -3.17 -7.78 8.34
CA CYS A 32 -1.82 -7.29 8.61
C CYS A 32 -0.88 -8.43 9.03
N PHE A 33 -1.33 -9.33 9.90
CA PHE A 33 -0.55 -10.49 10.32
C PHE A 33 -0.18 -11.38 9.12
N ILE A 34 -1.15 -11.72 8.28
CA ILE A 34 -0.92 -12.55 7.10
C ILE A 34 0.08 -11.86 6.15
N PHE A 35 -0.13 -10.59 5.84
CA PHE A 35 0.72 -9.87 4.88
C PHE A 35 2.14 -9.63 5.40
N THR A 36 2.33 -9.32 6.68
CA THR A 36 3.66 -9.15 7.26
C THR A 36 4.46 -10.44 7.32
N HIS A 37 3.77 -11.59 7.46
CA HIS A 37 4.40 -12.92 7.47
C HIS A 37 4.37 -13.63 6.11
N LEU A 38 3.76 -13.03 5.10
CA LEU A 38 3.63 -13.63 3.77
C LEU A 38 4.99 -14.03 3.18
N TRP A 39 6.00 -13.19 3.36
CA TRP A 39 7.36 -13.43 2.89
C TRP A 39 8.01 -14.62 3.59
N ASP A 40 7.79 -14.76 4.90
CA ASP A 40 8.33 -15.88 5.68
C ASP A 40 7.64 -17.19 5.29
N LEU A 41 6.33 -17.17 5.08
CA LEU A 41 5.56 -18.32 4.59
C LEU A 41 6.04 -18.79 3.22
N PHE A 42 6.29 -17.86 2.29
CA PHE A 42 6.82 -18.21 0.97
C PHE A 42 8.27 -18.68 1.01
N GLN A 43 9.10 -18.19 1.93
CA GLN A 43 10.45 -18.71 2.13
C GLN A 43 10.44 -20.14 2.68
N ILE A 44 9.47 -20.49 3.53
CA ILE A 44 9.37 -21.82 4.14
C ILE A 44 8.72 -22.82 3.19
N PHE A 45 7.64 -22.43 2.51
CA PHE A 45 6.79 -23.35 1.76
C PHE A 45 6.85 -23.16 0.23
N GLY A 46 7.37 -22.02 -0.22
CA GLY A 46 7.24 -21.56 -1.61
C GLY A 46 8.31 -22.08 -2.57
N ASN A 47 9.12 -23.04 -2.23
CA ASN A 47 10.25 -23.66 -2.92
C ASN A 47 10.39 -23.27 -4.42
N GLY A 48 11.13 -22.19 -4.74
CA GLY A 48 11.32 -21.69 -6.11
C GLY A 48 10.18 -20.83 -6.65
N SER A 49 9.28 -20.34 -5.79
CA SER A 49 8.23 -19.41 -6.21
C SER A 49 8.83 -18.06 -6.60
N PHE A 50 8.12 -17.33 -7.50
CA PHE A 50 8.55 -16.00 -7.92
C PHE A 50 8.54 -14.97 -6.77
N ILE A 51 7.82 -15.24 -5.69
CA ILE A 51 7.71 -14.35 -4.52
C ILE A 51 9.00 -14.31 -3.72
N GLU A 52 9.77 -15.41 -3.67
CA GLU A 52 11.09 -15.44 -3.03
C GLU A 52 12.07 -14.43 -3.65
N GLU A 53 11.83 -14.04 -4.88
CA GLU A 53 12.71 -13.15 -5.64
C GLU A 53 12.38 -11.67 -5.49
N VAL A 54 11.31 -11.34 -4.76
CA VAL A 54 10.98 -9.96 -4.45
C VAL A 54 12.11 -9.34 -3.63
N PRO A 55 12.70 -8.21 -4.08
CA PRO A 55 13.81 -7.59 -3.37
C PRO A 55 13.44 -7.21 -1.93
N PRO A 56 14.37 -7.36 -0.96
CA PRO A 56 14.11 -7.02 0.44
C PRO A 56 13.63 -5.59 0.65
N LEU A 57 14.06 -4.65 -0.19
CA LEU A 57 13.59 -3.27 -0.13
C LEU A 57 12.07 -3.19 -0.38
N SER A 58 11.58 -3.85 -1.42
CA SER A 58 10.15 -3.86 -1.76
C SER A 58 9.32 -4.55 -0.69
N GLN A 59 9.82 -5.67 -0.12
CA GLN A 59 9.19 -6.34 1.02
C GLN A 59 9.09 -5.41 2.24
N THR A 60 10.18 -4.72 2.56
CA THR A 60 10.25 -3.81 3.72
C THR A 60 9.32 -2.62 3.54
N LEU A 61 9.27 -2.02 2.36
CA LEU A 61 8.37 -0.90 2.08
C LEU A 61 6.90 -1.30 2.21
N LEU A 62 6.52 -2.47 1.68
CA LEU A 62 5.15 -2.99 1.84
C LEU A 62 4.80 -3.25 3.31
N ASN A 63 5.71 -3.85 4.08
CA ASN A 63 5.46 -4.08 5.49
C ASN A 63 5.33 -2.77 6.29
N ILE A 64 6.14 -1.76 5.95
CA ILE A 64 6.07 -0.44 6.60
C ILE A 64 4.74 0.24 6.33
N ILE A 65 4.25 0.24 5.09
CA ILE A 65 2.99 0.92 4.79
C ILE A 65 1.80 0.22 5.43
N ILE A 66 1.76 -1.11 5.42
CA ILE A 66 0.72 -1.88 6.12
C ILE A 66 0.76 -1.58 7.63
N PHE A 67 1.96 -1.54 8.21
CA PHE A 67 2.11 -1.21 9.62
C PHE A 67 1.63 0.21 9.95
N ILE A 68 2.00 1.21 9.12
CA ILE A 68 1.56 2.60 9.33
C ILE A 68 0.04 2.68 9.20
N GLY A 69 -0.56 2.12 8.14
CA GLY A 69 -2.01 2.17 7.92
C GLY A 69 -2.80 1.54 9.07
N ILE A 70 -2.43 0.34 9.49
CA ILE A 70 -3.19 -0.38 10.51
C ILE A 70 -2.87 0.13 11.92
N VAL A 71 -1.59 0.29 12.27
CA VAL A 71 -1.25 0.68 13.64
C VAL A 71 -1.49 2.16 13.89
N PHE A 72 -1.00 3.02 13.00
CA PHE A 72 -1.19 4.47 13.19
C PHE A 72 -2.56 4.91 12.67
N GLY A 73 -2.99 4.42 11.52
CA GLY A 73 -4.26 4.78 10.91
C GLY A 73 -5.44 4.31 11.73
N SER A 74 -5.68 3.00 11.74
CA SER A 74 -6.88 2.42 12.38
C SER A 74 -6.76 2.37 13.90
N TYR A 75 -5.62 1.89 14.45
CA TYR A 75 -5.54 1.69 15.90
C TYR A 75 -5.31 2.94 16.72
N LEU A 76 -4.42 3.82 16.29
CA LEU A 76 -4.23 5.12 16.94
C LEU A 76 -5.24 6.15 16.46
N GLU A 77 -6.13 5.73 15.56
CA GLU A 77 -7.23 6.54 14.99
C GLU A 77 -6.72 7.82 14.31
N LEU A 78 -5.56 7.73 13.62
CA LEU A 78 -5.04 8.91 12.93
C LEU A 78 -5.87 9.27 11.70
N PHE A 79 -6.61 8.34 11.11
CA PHE A 79 -7.58 8.66 10.07
C PHE A 79 -8.67 9.62 10.57
N ASP A 80 -9.09 9.48 11.83
CA ASP A 80 -10.11 10.35 12.45
C ASP A 80 -9.52 11.60 13.10
N LYS A 81 -8.29 11.53 13.60
CA LYS A 81 -7.69 12.59 14.44
C LYS A 81 -6.80 13.55 13.69
N LEU A 82 -6.23 13.13 12.56
CA LEU A 82 -5.27 13.93 11.82
C LEU A 82 -5.79 14.21 10.41
N ALA A 83 -6.13 15.47 10.17
CA ALA A 83 -6.53 15.92 8.83
C ALA A 83 -5.47 15.52 7.77
N HIS A 84 -5.91 15.07 6.62
CA HIS A 84 -5.06 14.65 5.50
C HIS A 84 -4.15 13.44 5.77
N PHE A 85 -4.39 12.67 6.85
CA PHE A 85 -3.62 11.44 7.08
C PHE A 85 -3.93 10.40 6.02
N ASP A 86 -5.17 10.31 5.60
CA ASP A 86 -5.63 9.42 4.56
C ASP A 86 -5.01 9.77 3.20
N ASP A 87 -5.11 11.01 2.76
CA ASP A 87 -4.40 11.53 1.58
C ASP A 87 -2.91 11.17 1.59
N PHE A 88 -2.25 11.32 2.74
CA PHE A 88 -0.85 10.95 2.90
C PHE A 88 -0.63 9.45 2.74
N MET A 89 -1.52 8.63 3.29
CA MET A 89 -1.45 7.17 3.15
C MET A 89 -1.63 6.74 1.69
N HIS A 90 -2.54 7.35 0.95
CA HIS A 90 -2.72 7.11 -0.48
C HIS A 90 -1.50 7.55 -1.30
N LEU A 91 -0.88 8.70 -0.99
CA LEU A 91 0.38 9.13 -1.60
C LEU A 91 1.50 8.11 -1.35
N LEU A 92 1.66 7.67 -0.11
CA LEU A 92 2.69 6.72 0.29
C LEU A 92 2.46 5.33 -0.31
N SER A 93 1.20 4.86 -0.34
CA SER A 93 0.82 3.58 -0.95
C SER A 93 1.08 3.57 -2.45
N GLY A 94 0.76 4.65 -3.14
CA GLY A 94 1.07 4.83 -4.56
C GLY A 94 2.56 4.67 -4.84
N PHE A 95 3.40 5.34 -4.06
CA PHE A 95 4.86 5.23 -4.16
C PHE A 95 5.34 3.79 -3.95
N VAL A 96 4.91 3.15 -2.86
CA VAL A 96 5.34 1.80 -2.50
C VAL A 96 4.84 0.76 -3.50
N CYS A 97 3.57 0.84 -3.89
CA CYS A 97 2.97 -0.09 -4.85
C CYS A 97 3.60 0.05 -6.25
N ALA A 98 3.95 1.27 -6.68
CA ALA A 98 4.66 1.46 -7.95
C ALA A 98 6.08 0.87 -7.90
N ALA A 99 6.80 1.04 -6.80
CA ALA A 99 8.12 0.45 -6.62
C ALA A 99 8.05 -1.08 -6.59
N PHE A 100 7.09 -1.65 -5.88
CA PHE A 100 6.84 -3.08 -5.84
C PHE A 100 6.46 -3.62 -7.21
N GLY A 101 5.50 -3.00 -7.89
CA GLY A 101 5.03 -3.41 -9.21
C GLY A 101 6.14 -3.36 -10.26
N PHE A 102 7.07 -2.41 -10.15
CA PHE A 102 8.26 -2.35 -10.99
C PHE A 102 9.13 -3.61 -10.84
N ASP A 103 9.45 -3.99 -9.61
CA ASP A 103 10.26 -5.20 -9.36
C ASP A 103 9.46 -6.47 -9.72
N PHE A 104 8.16 -6.49 -9.47
CA PHE A 104 7.27 -7.60 -9.81
C PHE A 104 7.23 -7.86 -11.33
N ALA A 105 7.11 -6.82 -12.17
CA ALA A 105 7.18 -6.96 -13.61
C ALA A 105 8.49 -7.62 -14.08
N ARG A 106 9.61 -7.24 -13.48
CA ARG A 106 10.93 -7.81 -13.79
C ARG A 106 11.06 -9.26 -13.39
N ILE A 107 10.49 -9.63 -12.24
CA ILE A 107 10.48 -11.02 -11.76
C ILE A 107 9.65 -11.91 -12.70
N ILE A 108 8.44 -11.48 -13.08
CA ILE A 108 7.60 -12.23 -14.02
C ILE A 108 8.28 -12.42 -15.36
N GLN A 109 8.93 -11.38 -15.87
CA GLN A 109 9.58 -11.39 -17.18
C GLN A 109 10.89 -12.19 -17.23
N ARG A 110 11.57 -12.41 -16.09
CA ARG A 110 12.94 -12.95 -16.00
C ARG A 110 13.21 -14.20 -16.83
N LYS A 111 12.24 -15.13 -16.86
CA LYS A 111 12.38 -16.41 -17.61
C LYS A 111 12.35 -16.20 -19.12
N LYS A 112 11.84 -15.05 -19.59
CA LYS A 112 11.72 -14.70 -21.02
C LYS A 112 12.80 -13.73 -21.48
N GLY A 113 13.62 -13.21 -20.57
CA GLY A 113 14.67 -12.26 -20.84
C GLY A 113 14.57 -11.00 -19.98
N PRO A 114 15.49 -10.03 -20.17
CA PRO A 114 15.48 -8.80 -19.39
C PRO A 114 14.25 -7.96 -19.67
N CYS A 115 13.60 -7.47 -18.62
CA CYS A 115 12.49 -6.52 -18.73
C CYS A 115 13.04 -5.12 -18.98
N ALA A 116 12.52 -4.45 -20.00
CA ALA A 116 12.86 -3.04 -20.25
C ALA A 116 12.47 -2.17 -19.04
N VAL A 117 13.35 -1.26 -18.66
CA VAL A 117 13.12 -0.35 -17.51
C VAL A 117 11.81 0.44 -17.67
N THR A 118 11.55 0.94 -18.88
CA THR A 118 10.32 1.69 -19.18
C THR A 118 9.08 0.82 -19.00
N LEU A 119 9.11 -0.42 -19.50
CA LEU A 119 7.98 -1.33 -19.36
C LEU A 119 7.71 -1.65 -17.89
N ALA A 120 8.75 -1.97 -17.12
CA ALA A 120 8.63 -2.21 -15.68
C ALA A 120 8.09 -0.97 -14.94
N ALA A 121 8.51 0.23 -15.34
CA ALA A 121 8.07 1.48 -14.76
C ALA A 121 6.58 1.75 -15.01
N ILE A 122 6.11 1.58 -16.24
CA ILE A 122 4.69 1.73 -16.59
C ILE A 122 3.87 0.67 -15.87
N PHE A 123 4.33 -0.59 -15.84
CA PHE A 123 3.64 -1.64 -15.11
C PHE A 123 3.53 -1.30 -13.62
N GLY A 124 4.59 -0.79 -13.01
CA GLY A 124 4.58 -0.39 -11.60
C GLY A 124 3.54 0.70 -11.32
N LEU A 125 3.45 1.72 -12.18
CA LEU A 125 2.43 2.76 -12.05
C LEU A 125 1.01 2.19 -12.19
N MET A 126 0.77 1.37 -13.21
CA MET A 126 -0.53 0.73 -13.40
C MET A 126 -0.89 -0.21 -12.25
N PHE A 127 0.08 -0.91 -11.69
CA PHE A 127 -0.11 -1.76 -10.52
C PHE A 127 -0.56 -0.93 -9.31
N ALA A 128 0.09 0.22 -9.06
CA ALA A 128 -0.32 1.12 -7.96
C ALA A 128 -1.76 1.60 -8.13
N VAL A 129 -2.13 2.05 -9.32
CA VAL A 129 -3.51 2.49 -9.62
C VAL A 129 -4.52 1.36 -9.44
N THR A 130 -4.17 0.14 -9.83
CA THR A 130 -5.05 -1.04 -9.66
C THR A 130 -5.27 -1.36 -8.18
N ILE A 131 -4.22 -1.29 -7.37
CA ILE A 131 -4.33 -1.52 -5.93
C ILE A 131 -5.18 -0.42 -5.27
N ALA A 132 -4.96 0.85 -5.65
CA ALA A 132 -5.76 1.96 -5.14
C ALA A 132 -7.24 1.77 -5.48
N ALA A 133 -7.58 1.49 -6.74
CA ALA A 133 -8.97 1.24 -7.13
C ALA A 133 -9.60 0.06 -6.37
N GLY A 134 -8.83 -0.99 -6.11
CA GLY A 134 -9.27 -2.12 -5.30
C GLY A 134 -9.53 -1.73 -3.84
N TRP A 135 -8.74 -0.81 -3.30
CA TRP A 135 -8.92 -0.27 -1.95
C TRP A 135 -10.20 0.58 -1.87
N GLU A 136 -10.42 1.50 -2.80
CA GLU A 136 -11.65 2.30 -2.88
C GLU A 136 -12.92 1.42 -3.00
N PHE A 137 -12.83 0.31 -3.76
CA PHE A 137 -13.94 -0.64 -3.81
C PHE A 137 -14.18 -1.31 -2.46
N TYR A 138 -13.12 -1.63 -1.73
CA TYR A 138 -13.24 -2.18 -0.38
C TYR A 138 -13.92 -1.18 0.56
N GLU A 139 -13.50 0.07 0.57
CA GLU A 139 -14.08 1.12 1.41
C GLU A 139 -15.56 1.34 1.10
N PHE A 140 -15.89 1.48 -0.18
CA PHE A 140 -17.28 1.61 -0.63
C PHE A 140 -18.15 0.43 -0.19
N LEU A 141 -17.65 -0.80 -0.33
CA LEU A 141 -18.39 -2.00 0.08
C LEU A 141 -18.56 -2.05 1.59
N MET A 142 -17.53 -1.73 2.36
CA MET A 142 -17.60 -1.72 3.82
C MET A 142 -18.59 -0.67 4.32
N ASP A 143 -18.55 0.53 3.77
CA ASP A 143 -19.49 1.60 4.12
C ASP A 143 -20.93 1.22 3.76
N THR A 144 -21.13 0.59 2.60
CA THR A 144 -22.46 0.19 2.13
C THR A 144 -23.03 -0.99 2.90
N LEU A 145 -22.22 -2.02 3.20
CA LEU A 145 -22.68 -3.27 3.79
C LEU A 145 -22.65 -3.26 5.31
N HIS A 146 -21.70 -2.56 5.90
CA HIS A 146 -21.47 -2.57 7.36
C HIS A 146 -21.70 -1.20 8.01
N GLY A 147 -21.96 -0.14 7.22
CA GLY A 147 -22.21 1.20 7.75
C GLY A 147 -20.98 1.85 8.38
N THR A 148 -19.78 1.46 7.95
CA THR A 148 -18.52 2.09 8.33
C THR A 148 -18.43 3.53 7.80
N ASN A 149 -17.32 4.19 7.92
CA ASN A 149 -17.06 5.52 7.35
C ASN A 149 -15.63 5.57 6.79
N LEU A 150 -15.26 4.56 6.00
CA LEU A 150 -13.93 4.47 5.43
C LEU A 150 -13.71 5.52 4.34
N GLN A 151 -14.75 5.83 3.55
CA GLN A 151 -14.74 6.92 2.57
C GLN A 151 -14.90 8.32 3.20
N LEU A 152 -14.73 8.47 4.49
CA LEU A 152 -14.82 9.71 5.28
C LEU A 152 -16.06 10.59 4.97
N ALA A 153 -17.11 10.00 4.41
CA ALA A 153 -18.34 10.70 4.01
C ALA A 153 -19.06 11.40 5.16
N LYS A 154 -18.84 10.93 6.40
CA LYS A 154 -19.43 11.48 7.62
C LYS A 154 -18.50 12.47 8.35
N ALA A 155 -17.23 12.52 7.97
CA ALA A 155 -16.24 13.38 8.63
C ALA A 155 -16.27 14.83 8.16
N GLY A 156 -16.85 15.08 6.98
CA GLY A 156 -16.95 16.40 6.39
C GLY A 156 -15.83 16.74 5.41
N PRO A 157 -15.99 17.83 4.65
CA PRO A 157 -15.09 18.17 3.55
C PRO A 157 -13.68 18.60 3.96
N GLU A 158 -13.46 18.96 5.23
CA GLU A 158 -12.14 19.35 5.73
C GLU A 158 -11.14 18.20 5.81
N THR A 159 -11.57 16.97 5.65
CA THR A 159 -10.69 15.79 5.64
C THR A 159 -10.10 15.50 4.26
N ALA A 160 -10.68 16.02 3.20
CA ALA A 160 -10.17 15.89 1.85
C ALA A 160 -9.15 16.98 1.50
N MET A 161 -8.05 16.63 0.81
CA MET A 161 -7.03 17.59 0.39
C MET A 161 -7.58 18.68 -0.54
N PHE A 162 -8.55 18.32 -1.38
CA PHE A 162 -9.23 19.26 -2.26
C PHE A 162 -10.65 19.47 -1.76
N ASP A 163 -10.89 20.66 -1.17
CA ASP A 163 -12.22 21.06 -0.67
C ASP A 163 -13.20 21.33 -1.83
N LEU A 164 -13.42 20.32 -2.66
CA LEU A 164 -14.40 20.39 -3.76
C LEU A 164 -15.82 20.22 -3.27
N ALA A 165 -16.04 19.65 -2.08
CA ALA A 165 -17.35 19.43 -1.50
C ALA A 165 -18.06 20.75 -1.11
N LYS A 166 -17.33 21.84 -0.95
CA LYS A 166 -17.90 23.21 -0.80
C LYS A 166 -18.85 23.59 -1.93
N TYR A 167 -18.68 22.96 -3.10
CA TYR A 167 -19.50 23.31 -4.26
C TYR A 167 -20.90 22.72 -4.24
N HIS A 168 -21.17 21.62 -3.49
CA HIS A 168 -22.40 20.88 -3.68
C HIS A 168 -23.17 20.45 -2.43
N GLY A 169 -22.63 20.56 -1.23
CA GLY A 169 -23.36 20.46 0.05
C GLY A 169 -24.09 19.14 0.38
N GLU A 170 -23.97 18.07 -0.44
CA GLU A 170 -24.67 16.82 -0.23
C GLU A 170 -23.72 15.72 0.25
N TYR A 171 -24.13 14.95 1.26
CA TYR A 171 -23.37 13.89 1.90
C TYR A 171 -22.84 12.83 0.92
N GLY A 172 -23.62 12.45 -0.10
CA GLY A 172 -23.18 11.47 -1.10
C GLY A 172 -22.03 11.98 -1.99
N TYR A 173 -21.83 13.28 -2.05
CA TYR A 173 -20.78 13.90 -2.83
C TYR A 173 -19.43 13.91 -2.08
N ILE A 174 -19.48 13.96 -0.75
CA ILE A 174 -18.27 13.98 0.09
C ILE A 174 -17.48 12.68 -0.09
N GLY A 175 -18.11 11.52 0.00
CA GLY A 175 -17.44 10.24 -0.25
C GLY A 175 -16.86 10.13 -1.66
N LEU A 176 -17.53 10.68 -2.69
CA LEU A 176 -16.97 10.73 -4.04
C LEU A 176 -15.73 11.63 -4.11
N VAL A 177 -15.73 12.78 -3.44
CA VAL A 177 -14.56 13.69 -3.40
C VAL A 177 -13.39 13.02 -2.71
N ASP A 178 -13.63 12.34 -1.59
CA ASP A 178 -12.65 11.54 -0.86
C ASP A 178 -12.00 10.51 -1.79
N THR A 179 -12.76 9.56 -2.31
CA THR A 179 -12.32 8.55 -3.29
C THR A 179 -11.52 9.16 -4.46
N MET A 180 -11.98 10.29 -5.03
CA MET A 180 -11.28 10.90 -6.17
C MET A 180 -9.96 11.56 -5.73
N THR A 181 -9.90 12.15 -4.55
CA THR A 181 -8.68 12.73 -3.99
C THR A 181 -7.65 11.65 -3.74
N ASP A 182 -8.05 10.56 -3.11
CA ASP A 182 -7.21 9.42 -2.77
C ASP A 182 -6.63 8.74 -4.02
N MET A 183 -7.45 8.55 -5.04
CA MET A 183 -6.98 8.08 -6.34
C MET A 183 -5.96 9.04 -6.96
N MET A 184 -6.16 10.36 -6.88
CA MET A 184 -5.19 11.34 -7.39
C MET A 184 -3.89 11.33 -6.58
N MET A 185 -3.97 11.26 -5.25
CA MET A 185 -2.80 11.17 -4.39
C MET A 185 -2.00 9.89 -4.64
N ASN A 186 -2.69 8.76 -4.84
CA ASN A 186 -2.05 7.50 -5.20
C ASN A 186 -1.33 7.60 -6.56
N VAL A 187 -1.94 8.22 -7.57
CA VAL A 187 -1.29 8.45 -8.88
C VAL A 187 -0.04 9.32 -8.73
N VAL A 188 -0.09 10.40 -7.96
CA VAL A 188 1.08 11.26 -7.69
C VAL A 188 2.18 10.46 -7.00
N GLY A 189 1.86 9.71 -5.95
CA GLY A 189 2.78 8.82 -5.27
C GLY A 189 3.37 7.78 -6.22
N GLY A 190 2.53 7.17 -7.05
CA GLY A 190 2.92 6.19 -8.06
C GLY A 190 3.91 6.75 -9.09
N ILE A 191 3.70 7.98 -9.55
CA ILE A 191 4.65 8.67 -10.46
C ILE A 191 6.00 8.88 -9.76
N VAL A 192 6.00 9.33 -8.52
CA VAL A 192 7.24 9.51 -7.75
C VAL A 192 7.95 8.18 -7.54
N GLY A 193 7.24 7.12 -7.18
CA GLY A 193 7.76 5.76 -7.04
C GLY A 193 8.34 5.21 -8.36
N MET A 194 7.64 5.42 -9.46
CA MET A 194 8.11 5.07 -10.80
C MET A 194 9.44 5.76 -11.14
N ILE A 195 9.52 7.08 -10.94
CA ILE A 195 10.74 7.87 -11.19
C ILE A 195 11.87 7.38 -10.29
N PHE A 196 11.59 7.16 -9.01
CA PHE A 196 12.57 6.62 -8.04
C PHE A 196 13.18 5.31 -8.52
N MET A 197 12.35 4.36 -8.98
CA MET A 197 12.80 3.06 -9.45
C MET A 197 13.62 3.16 -10.75
N ILE A 198 13.22 4.03 -11.68
CA ILE A 198 14.01 4.30 -12.90
C ILE A 198 15.40 4.79 -12.53
N VAL A 199 15.50 5.79 -11.65
CA VAL A 199 16.78 6.38 -11.22
C VAL A 199 17.64 5.34 -10.48
N LEU A 200 17.05 4.62 -9.55
CA LEU A 200 17.73 3.59 -8.76
C LEU A 200 18.35 2.52 -9.66
N ARG A 201 17.58 2.01 -10.61
CA ARG A 201 18.01 0.89 -11.48
C ARG A 201 18.92 1.33 -12.61
N THR A 202 18.78 2.56 -13.12
CA THR A 202 19.68 3.10 -14.14
C THR A 202 21.08 3.39 -13.57
N LYS A 203 21.16 3.91 -12.35
CA LYS A 203 22.44 4.13 -11.67
C LYS A 203 23.16 2.82 -11.32
N GLY A 204 22.41 1.78 -10.94
CA GLY A 204 22.99 0.46 -10.62
C GLY A 204 23.70 -0.20 -11.81
N ASN A 205 23.26 0.04 -13.02
CA ASN A 205 23.89 -0.52 -14.25
C ASN A 205 25.16 0.21 -14.68
N LYS A 206 25.50 1.35 -14.07
CA LYS A 206 26.71 2.15 -14.38
C LYS A 206 27.92 1.83 -13.50
N LYS A 207 27.90 0.81 -12.64
CA LYS A 207 29.12 0.38 -11.95
C LYS A 207 30.12 -0.13 -13.01
N PRO A 208 31.33 0.42 -13.12
CA PRO A 208 32.31 -0.02 -14.11
C PRO A 208 32.64 -1.49 -13.84
N ALA A 209 32.69 -2.28 -14.91
CA ALA A 209 33.29 -3.60 -14.86
C ALA A 209 34.68 -3.42 -14.24
N ALA A 210 34.90 -4.03 -13.10
CA ALA A 210 36.20 -4.02 -12.46
C ALA A 210 37.21 -4.54 -13.49
N LYS A 211 38.22 -3.71 -13.79
CA LYS A 211 39.30 -4.07 -14.69
C LYS A 211 39.82 -5.44 -14.27
N ALA A 212 39.57 -6.45 -15.08
CA ALA A 212 40.26 -7.72 -14.97
C ALA A 212 41.77 -7.39 -15.11
N LYS A 213 42.49 -7.37 -14.00
CA LYS A 213 43.94 -7.32 -14.04
C LYS A 213 44.42 -8.59 -14.69
N LYS A 214 45.13 -8.39 -15.79
CA LYS A 214 45.96 -9.43 -16.40
C LYS A 214 47.02 -9.94 -15.40
#